data_6bcd9e39bf60216af22dd6f3a5fc8d79
#
_entry.id   6bcd9e39bf60216af22dd6f3a5fc8d79
#
_cell.length_a   1.000
_cell.length_b   1.000
_cell.length_c   1.000
_cell.angle_alpha   90.00
_cell.angle_beta   90.00
_cell.angle_gamma   90.00
#
_symmetry.space_group_name_H-M   'P 1'
#
loop_
_entity.id
_entity.type
_entity.pdbx_description
1 polymer ?
#
loop_
_entity_poly.entity_id
_entity_poly.type
_entity_poly.pdbx_seq_one_letter_code
_entity_poly.pdbx_strand_id
1 'polypeptide(L)'
;MKVPDGLKGNVKEISTGATFSVGVDNDGKVYVWGYTKISNKIDIAKKMPKQKEMGKVVSVSAGFDHVMALNEDGELFIWGSDRMGQCQIPMEVKHEKIKQIAAGYQISYVLTEGGEVIAWGNENLNDVRLTRRNGNSHIAKISVANTTLMALTDDGEIRHLGSQKSDISNIPEDLGKAKDIVTTSDACVALLEDGS
;
A
#
# COMPACT_ATOMS: atom_id res chain seq x y z
N MET A 1 -1.73 -18.31 15.99
CA MET A 1 -1.29 -18.20 14.59
C MET A 1 0.22 -18.21 14.57
N LYS A 2 0.86 -19.04 13.74
CA LYS A 2 2.33 -19.20 13.76
C LYS A 2 2.92 -18.43 12.57
N VAL A 3 3.93 -17.62 12.84
CA VAL A 3 4.72 -16.96 11.77
C VAL A 3 5.47 -18.04 10.98
N PRO A 4 5.50 -17.98 9.64
CA PRO A 4 6.25 -18.95 8.83
C PRO A 4 7.72 -19.05 9.24
N ASP A 5 8.24 -20.28 9.31
CA ASP A 5 9.61 -20.51 9.79
C ASP A 5 10.66 -19.85 8.91
N GLY A 6 10.40 -19.71 7.59
CA GLY A 6 11.30 -19.00 6.65
C GLY A 6 11.45 -17.50 6.88
N LEU A 7 10.53 -16.87 7.64
CA LEU A 7 10.64 -15.46 8.01
C LEU A 7 11.41 -15.24 9.33
N LYS A 8 11.67 -16.29 10.10
CA LYS A 8 12.36 -16.14 11.38
C LYS A 8 13.82 -15.69 11.18
N GLY A 9 14.13 -14.48 11.65
CA GLY A 9 15.47 -13.90 11.52
C GLY A 9 15.84 -13.45 10.10
N ASN A 10 14.92 -13.53 9.14
CA ASN A 10 15.15 -13.19 7.73
C ASN A 10 14.04 -12.30 7.14
N VAL A 11 13.40 -11.46 7.94
CA VAL A 11 12.32 -10.58 7.50
C VAL A 11 12.89 -9.33 6.83
N LYS A 12 12.40 -9.02 5.63
CA LYS A 12 12.62 -7.74 4.95
C LYS A 12 11.45 -6.79 5.21
N GLU A 13 10.22 -7.23 4.96
CA GLU A 13 9.02 -6.43 5.12
C GLU A 13 7.84 -7.32 5.52
N ILE A 14 6.91 -6.75 6.30
CA ILE A 14 5.62 -7.37 6.63
C ILE A 14 4.49 -6.35 6.46
N SER A 15 3.32 -6.84 6.08
CA SER A 15 2.10 -6.05 6.00
C SER A 15 0.90 -6.90 6.48
N THR A 16 -0.08 -6.25 7.08
CA THR A 16 -1.26 -6.92 7.63
C THR A 16 -2.53 -6.48 6.92
N GLY A 17 -3.30 -7.45 6.47
CA GLY A 17 -4.66 -7.24 5.99
C GLY A 17 -5.69 -7.40 7.13
N ALA A 18 -6.97 -7.54 6.77
CA ALA A 18 -8.04 -7.64 7.76
C ALA A 18 -7.92 -8.89 8.67
N THR A 19 -7.52 -10.04 8.12
CA THR A 19 -7.49 -11.31 8.84
C THR A 19 -6.25 -12.16 8.56
N PHE A 20 -5.37 -11.67 7.73
CA PHE A 20 -4.15 -12.34 7.26
C PHE A 20 -2.96 -11.38 7.30
N SER A 21 -1.80 -11.93 7.12
CA SER A 21 -0.55 -11.18 6.99
C SER A 21 0.20 -11.64 5.75
N VAL A 22 0.99 -10.76 5.20
CA VAL A 22 1.97 -11.05 4.14
C VAL A 22 3.34 -10.59 4.59
N GLY A 23 4.35 -11.29 4.20
CA GLY A 23 5.73 -10.89 4.45
C GLY A 23 6.63 -11.32 3.32
N VAL A 24 7.74 -10.63 3.18
CA VAL A 24 8.81 -10.97 2.24
C VAL A 24 10.12 -11.07 3.01
N ASP A 25 10.92 -12.08 2.70
CA ASP A 25 12.25 -12.25 3.27
C ASP A 25 13.32 -11.50 2.48
N ASN A 26 14.55 -11.51 2.97
CA ASN A 26 15.68 -10.82 2.31
C ASN A 26 16.05 -11.43 0.95
N ASP A 27 15.62 -12.67 0.68
CA ASP A 27 15.82 -13.36 -0.59
C ASP A 27 14.70 -13.06 -1.60
N GLY A 28 13.68 -12.28 -1.17
CA GLY A 28 12.54 -11.89 -2.00
C GLY A 28 11.44 -12.93 -2.08
N LYS A 29 11.43 -13.93 -1.17
CA LYS A 29 10.37 -14.92 -1.11
C LYS A 29 9.19 -14.42 -0.29
N VAL A 30 7.99 -14.60 -0.84
CA VAL A 30 6.73 -14.15 -0.24
C VAL A 30 6.08 -15.24 0.59
N TYR A 31 5.53 -14.84 1.74
CA TYR A 31 4.80 -15.68 2.67
C TYR A 31 3.46 -15.04 2.99
N VAL A 32 2.40 -15.83 2.97
CA VAL A 32 1.05 -15.43 3.39
C VAL A 32 0.59 -16.36 4.50
N TRP A 33 0.14 -15.79 5.63
CA TRP A 33 -0.35 -16.59 6.75
C TRP A 33 -1.52 -15.90 7.44
N GLY A 34 -2.21 -16.64 8.29
CA GLY A 34 -3.36 -16.14 8.99
C GLY A 34 -4.65 -16.78 8.51
N TYR A 35 -5.76 -16.08 8.70
CA TYR A 35 -7.04 -16.50 8.13
C TYR A 35 -7.14 -15.97 6.71
N THR A 36 -6.66 -16.79 5.74
CA THR A 36 -6.53 -16.40 4.33
C THR A 36 -7.78 -16.67 3.50
N LYS A 37 -8.71 -17.47 4.02
CA LYS A 37 -9.97 -17.81 3.34
C LYS A 37 -11.03 -16.73 3.58
N ILE A 38 -11.06 -15.73 2.71
CA ILE A 38 -12.01 -14.60 2.80
C ILE A 38 -13.45 -15.05 2.47
N SER A 39 -13.60 -16.02 1.57
CA SER A 39 -14.89 -16.59 1.21
C SER A 39 -14.72 -18.00 0.66
N ASN A 40 -15.83 -18.67 0.31
CA ASN A 40 -15.77 -19.99 -0.35
C ASN A 40 -15.02 -19.98 -1.69
N LYS A 41 -14.92 -18.82 -2.34
CA LYS A 41 -14.28 -18.65 -3.65
C LYS A 41 -12.89 -17.95 -3.57
N ILE A 42 -12.57 -17.32 -2.43
CA ILE A 42 -11.38 -16.49 -2.29
C ILE A 42 -10.55 -16.98 -1.10
N ASP A 43 -9.39 -17.53 -1.41
CA ASP A 43 -8.34 -17.86 -0.45
C ASP A 43 -7.06 -17.16 -0.91
N ILE A 44 -6.63 -16.18 -0.16
CA ILE A 44 -5.49 -15.30 -0.49
C ILE A 44 -4.22 -16.13 -0.70
N ALA A 45 -3.95 -17.09 0.17
CA ALA A 45 -2.74 -17.92 0.07
C ALA A 45 -2.75 -18.80 -1.19
N LYS A 46 -3.93 -19.33 -1.57
CA LYS A 46 -4.07 -20.18 -2.76
C LYS A 46 -4.04 -19.38 -4.06
N LYS A 47 -4.42 -18.11 -4.03
CA LYS A 47 -4.39 -17.21 -5.19
C LYS A 47 -3.04 -16.55 -5.41
N MET A 48 -2.10 -16.70 -4.48
CA MET A 48 -0.75 -16.15 -4.62
C MET A 48 -0.09 -16.72 -5.88
N PRO A 49 0.47 -15.86 -6.77
CA PRO A 49 1.28 -16.31 -7.90
C PRO A 49 2.45 -17.17 -7.43
N LYS A 50 2.93 -18.05 -8.29
CA LYS A 50 4.09 -18.87 -7.94
C LYS A 50 5.33 -17.97 -7.78
N GLN A 51 6.17 -18.28 -6.79
CA GLN A 51 7.40 -17.50 -6.53
C GLN A 51 8.27 -17.32 -7.77
N LYS A 52 8.39 -18.37 -8.60
CA LYS A 52 9.14 -18.32 -9.87
C LYS A 52 8.59 -17.34 -10.91
N GLU A 53 7.31 -16.98 -10.81
CA GLU A 53 6.63 -16.02 -11.68
C GLU A 53 6.83 -14.59 -11.16
N MET A 54 6.87 -14.43 -9.84
CA MET A 54 7.10 -13.13 -9.19
C MET A 54 8.56 -12.71 -9.16
N GLY A 55 9.49 -13.66 -9.29
CA GLY A 55 10.92 -13.36 -9.14
C GLY A 55 11.26 -12.96 -7.71
N LYS A 56 12.22 -12.05 -7.54
CA LYS A 56 12.62 -11.53 -6.24
C LYS A 56 11.77 -10.33 -5.85
N VAL A 57 10.83 -10.55 -4.94
CA VAL A 57 9.95 -9.51 -4.44
C VAL A 57 10.71 -8.58 -3.49
N VAL A 58 10.48 -7.28 -3.63
CA VAL A 58 11.16 -6.24 -2.84
C VAL A 58 10.22 -5.52 -1.89
N SER A 59 8.90 -5.50 -2.17
CA SER A 59 7.90 -4.89 -1.30
C SER A 59 6.57 -5.64 -1.38
N VAL A 60 5.82 -5.65 -0.26
CA VAL A 60 4.49 -6.25 -0.15
C VAL A 60 3.53 -5.33 0.60
N SER A 61 2.27 -5.33 0.18
CA SER A 61 1.21 -4.60 0.89
C SER A 61 -0.06 -5.42 0.93
N ALA A 62 -0.66 -5.55 2.11
CA ALA A 62 -1.90 -6.27 2.34
C ALA A 62 -3.04 -5.29 2.61
N GLY A 63 -4.07 -5.35 1.77
CA GLY A 63 -5.32 -4.64 1.94
C GLY A 63 -6.34 -5.47 2.74
N PHE A 64 -7.60 -5.05 2.69
CA PHE A 64 -8.67 -5.77 3.39
C PHE A 64 -8.81 -7.22 2.90
N ASP A 65 -8.81 -7.44 1.58
CA ASP A 65 -9.10 -8.73 0.95
C ASP A 65 -8.23 -9.02 -0.29
N HIS A 66 -7.12 -8.28 -0.48
CA HIS A 66 -6.16 -8.48 -1.57
C HIS A 66 -4.73 -8.15 -1.11
N VAL A 67 -3.76 -8.56 -1.90
CA VAL A 67 -2.33 -8.34 -1.67
C VAL A 67 -1.71 -7.75 -2.92
N MET A 68 -0.79 -6.84 -2.74
CA MET A 68 0.11 -6.30 -3.75
C MET A 68 1.54 -6.74 -3.45
N ALA A 69 2.31 -7.04 -4.47
CA ALA A 69 3.74 -7.32 -4.39
C ALA A 69 4.47 -6.65 -5.56
N LEU A 70 5.61 -6.04 -5.28
CA LEU A 70 6.49 -5.43 -6.26
C LEU A 70 7.81 -6.20 -6.27
N ASN A 71 8.29 -6.60 -7.45
CA ASN A 71 9.58 -7.27 -7.58
C ASN A 71 10.72 -6.29 -7.90
N GLU A 72 11.97 -6.78 -7.92
CA GLU A 72 13.16 -5.97 -8.19
C GLU A 72 13.22 -5.44 -9.64
N ASP A 73 12.49 -6.07 -10.56
CA ASP A 73 12.36 -5.65 -11.96
C ASP A 73 11.29 -4.56 -12.17
N GLY A 74 10.58 -4.18 -11.08
CA GLY A 74 9.51 -3.19 -11.11
C GLY A 74 8.15 -3.76 -11.55
N GLU A 75 8.02 -5.08 -11.65
CA GLU A 75 6.75 -5.72 -11.99
C GLU A 75 5.83 -5.81 -10.77
N LEU A 76 4.57 -5.47 -10.99
CA LEU A 76 3.52 -5.47 -9.98
C LEU A 76 2.65 -6.71 -10.10
N PHE A 77 2.47 -7.42 -8.99
CA PHE A 77 1.59 -8.56 -8.84
C PHE A 77 0.48 -8.24 -7.84
N ILE A 78 -0.76 -8.55 -8.19
CA ILE A 78 -1.91 -8.33 -7.31
C ILE A 78 -2.79 -9.56 -7.34
N TRP A 79 -3.21 -10.03 -6.16
CA TRP A 79 -4.08 -11.20 -6.05
C TRP A 79 -5.01 -11.08 -4.83
N GLY A 80 -6.06 -11.88 -4.84
CA GLY A 80 -7.06 -11.92 -3.78
C GLY A 80 -8.47 -11.71 -4.31
N SER A 81 -9.24 -10.86 -3.69
CA SER A 81 -10.54 -10.39 -4.17
C SER A 81 -10.35 -9.37 -5.29
N ASP A 82 -11.20 -9.49 -6.31
CA ASP A 82 -11.24 -8.54 -7.43
C ASP A 82 -12.67 -8.04 -7.69
N ARG A 83 -13.46 -7.90 -6.62
CA ARG A 83 -14.87 -7.51 -6.72
C ARG A 83 -15.07 -6.10 -7.24
N MET A 84 -14.11 -5.23 -7.00
CA MET A 84 -14.14 -3.81 -7.40
C MET A 84 -13.06 -3.49 -8.44
N GLY A 85 -12.43 -4.50 -9.05
CA GLY A 85 -11.35 -4.30 -10.02
C GLY A 85 -9.99 -3.95 -9.39
N GLN A 86 -9.84 -4.12 -8.06
CA GLN A 86 -8.61 -3.77 -7.35
C GLN A 86 -7.39 -4.61 -7.78
N CYS A 87 -7.61 -5.78 -8.39
CA CYS A 87 -6.52 -6.59 -8.95
C CYS A 87 -6.25 -6.32 -10.45
N GLN A 88 -7.03 -5.44 -11.09
CA GLN A 88 -6.90 -5.12 -12.51
C GLN A 88 -5.95 -3.94 -12.71
N ILE A 89 -4.67 -4.23 -12.92
CA ILE A 89 -3.63 -3.20 -13.06
C ILE A 89 -3.93 -2.32 -14.29
N PRO A 90 -4.16 -1.00 -14.13
CA PRO A 90 -4.37 -0.09 -15.26
C PRO A 90 -3.18 -0.03 -16.21
N MET A 91 -3.45 0.27 -17.49
CA MET A 91 -2.38 0.38 -18.50
C MET A 91 -1.38 1.49 -18.15
N GLU A 92 -1.85 2.57 -17.54
CA GLU A 92 -1.03 3.69 -17.08
C GLU A 92 0.05 3.22 -16.09
N VAL A 93 -0.32 2.36 -15.14
CA VAL A 93 0.59 1.84 -14.11
C VAL A 93 1.67 0.94 -14.69
N LYS A 94 1.36 0.20 -15.78
CA LYS A 94 2.31 -0.75 -16.39
C LYS A 94 3.56 -0.10 -16.99
N HIS A 95 3.51 1.19 -17.25
CA HIS A 95 4.61 1.94 -17.85
C HIS A 95 5.32 2.85 -16.84
N GLU A 96 4.83 2.89 -15.60
CA GLU A 96 5.39 3.74 -14.55
C GLU A 96 6.49 3.01 -13.76
N LYS A 97 7.47 3.79 -13.32
CA LYS A 97 8.43 3.32 -12.33
C LYS A 97 7.80 3.47 -10.94
N ILE A 98 7.51 2.34 -10.30
CA ILE A 98 6.81 2.30 -9.01
C ILE A 98 7.83 2.47 -7.88
N LYS A 99 7.61 3.48 -7.03
CA LYS A 99 8.37 3.75 -5.81
C LYS A 99 7.79 3.03 -4.60
N GLN A 100 6.45 3.03 -4.47
CA GLN A 100 5.74 2.42 -3.34
C GLN A 100 4.41 1.85 -3.78
N ILE A 101 4.01 0.76 -3.14
CA ILE A 101 2.69 0.12 -3.28
C ILE A 101 1.91 0.23 -1.97
N ALA A 102 0.59 0.39 -2.05
CA ALA A 102 -0.26 0.36 -0.86
C ALA A 102 -1.65 -0.21 -1.22
N ALA A 103 -2.10 -1.17 -0.42
CA ALA A 103 -3.40 -1.81 -0.56
C ALA A 103 -4.34 -1.34 0.55
N GLY A 104 -5.52 -0.85 0.18
CA GLY A 104 -6.57 -0.39 1.09
C GLY A 104 -7.78 -1.32 1.14
N TYR A 105 -8.95 -0.76 1.45
CA TYR A 105 -10.23 -1.46 1.40
C TYR A 105 -10.72 -1.52 -0.05
N GLN A 106 -10.52 -2.66 -0.71
CA GLN A 106 -10.92 -2.89 -2.12
C GLN A 106 -10.37 -1.85 -3.11
N ILE A 107 -9.22 -1.28 -2.80
CA ILE A 107 -8.55 -0.28 -3.62
C ILE A 107 -7.04 -0.50 -3.58
N SER A 108 -6.38 -0.31 -4.70
CA SER A 108 -4.93 -0.41 -4.86
C SER A 108 -4.35 0.94 -5.21
N TYR A 109 -3.19 1.26 -4.63
CA TYR A 109 -2.46 2.49 -4.85
C TYR A 109 -1.03 2.20 -5.24
N VAL A 110 -0.50 3.02 -6.13
CA VAL A 110 0.94 3.11 -6.38
C VAL A 110 1.39 4.56 -6.27
N LEU A 111 2.56 4.75 -5.69
CA LEU A 111 3.32 5.99 -5.77
C LEU A 111 4.41 5.76 -6.81
N THR A 112 4.49 6.61 -7.81
CA THR A 112 5.51 6.55 -8.86
C THR A 112 6.79 7.25 -8.41
N GLU A 113 7.92 6.96 -9.06
CA GLU A 113 9.17 7.69 -8.86
C GLU A 113 9.03 9.19 -9.23
N GLY A 114 8.06 9.53 -10.10
CA GLY A 114 7.71 10.90 -10.45
C GLY A 114 6.90 11.63 -9.37
N GLY A 115 6.56 10.98 -8.25
CA GLY A 115 5.78 11.56 -7.16
C GLY A 115 4.27 11.63 -7.45
N GLU A 116 3.78 10.85 -8.41
CA GLU A 116 2.35 10.71 -8.68
C GLU A 116 1.76 9.53 -7.91
N VAL A 117 0.54 9.71 -7.42
CA VAL A 117 -0.25 8.61 -6.83
C VAL A 117 -1.34 8.21 -7.79
N ILE A 118 -1.38 6.93 -8.14
CA ILE A 118 -2.42 6.34 -8.99
C ILE A 118 -3.20 5.35 -8.14
N ALA A 119 -4.53 5.43 -8.20
CA ALA A 119 -5.45 4.59 -7.45
C ALA A 119 -6.44 3.89 -8.40
N TRP A 120 -6.82 2.64 -8.09
CA TRP A 120 -7.87 1.92 -8.83
C TRP A 120 -8.53 0.87 -7.94
N GLY A 121 -9.70 0.42 -8.36
CA GLY A 121 -10.54 -0.52 -7.62
C GLY A 121 -11.88 0.10 -7.28
N ASN A 122 -12.21 0.28 -6.02
CA ASN A 122 -13.51 0.78 -5.58
C ASN A 122 -13.89 2.10 -6.26
N GLU A 123 -14.92 2.06 -7.11
CA GLU A 123 -15.37 3.18 -7.96
C GLU A 123 -15.86 4.43 -7.22
N ASN A 124 -16.11 4.33 -5.92
CA ASN A 124 -16.48 5.49 -5.09
C ASN A 124 -15.31 6.47 -4.86
N LEU A 125 -14.11 6.13 -5.34
CA LEU A 125 -12.92 6.98 -5.32
C LEU A 125 -12.57 7.36 -6.77
N ASN A 126 -13.40 8.21 -7.37
CA ASN A 126 -13.37 8.58 -8.79
C ASN A 126 -12.15 9.40 -9.26
N ASP A 127 -11.12 9.55 -8.47
CA ASP A 127 -9.89 10.23 -8.87
C ASP A 127 -8.75 9.23 -9.08
N VAL A 128 -8.67 8.70 -10.28
CA VAL A 128 -7.62 7.74 -10.72
C VAL A 128 -6.21 8.32 -10.60
N ARG A 129 -6.07 9.63 -10.61
CA ARG A 129 -4.80 10.34 -10.41
C ARG A 129 -4.95 11.40 -9.32
N LEU A 130 -4.42 11.08 -8.16
CA LEU A 130 -4.29 12.02 -7.04
C LEU A 130 -3.02 12.85 -7.25
N THR A 131 -2.98 13.58 -8.37
CA THR A 131 -1.80 14.32 -8.79
C THR A 131 -1.80 15.74 -8.25
N ARG A 132 -0.57 16.24 -8.06
CA ARG A 132 -0.13 17.64 -8.05
C ARG A 132 -1.28 18.66 -8.00
N ARG A 133 -1.90 18.88 -6.86
CA ARG A 133 -2.64 20.11 -6.63
C ARG A 133 -1.69 21.16 -6.06
N ASN A 134 -1.24 22.06 -6.96
CA ASN A 134 -0.66 23.36 -6.63
C ASN A 134 0.49 23.35 -5.60
N GLY A 135 1.64 22.81 -5.95
CA GLY A 135 2.86 22.94 -5.19
C GLY A 135 4.02 22.23 -5.89
N ASN A 136 5.22 22.73 -5.74
CA ASN A 136 6.43 22.13 -6.32
C ASN A 136 6.91 20.87 -5.59
N SER A 137 6.23 20.48 -4.50
CA SER A 137 6.64 19.36 -3.65
C SER A 137 6.12 18.04 -4.19
N HIS A 138 7.02 17.08 -4.36
CA HIS A 138 6.70 15.72 -4.77
C HIS A 138 6.23 14.88 -3.57
N ILE A 139 5.37 13.90 -3.81
CA ILE A 139 5.01 12.94 -2.77
C ILE A 139 6.18 11.98 -2.57
N ALA A 140 6.67 11.94 -1.34
CA ALA A 140 7.78 11.11 -0.92
C ALA A 140 7.33 9.74 -0.41
N LYS A 141 6.18 9.69 0.27
CA LYS A 141 5.60 8.48 0.89
C LYS A 141 4.07 8.55 0.91
N ILE A 142 3.43 7.39 0.83
CA ILE A 142 1.99 7.24 1.08
C ILE A 142 1.76 6.26 2.23
N SER A 143 0.69 6.50 2.98
CA SER A 143 0.20 5.59 4.00
C SER A 143 -1.31 5.43 3.88
N VAL A 144 -1.78 4.19 3.88
CA VAL A 144 -3.17 3.84 3.60
C VAL A 144 -3.74 3.01 4.73
N ALA A 145 -4.95 3.34 5.14
CA ALA A 145 -5.76 2.47 5.98
C ALA A 145 -7.23 2.55 5.55
N ASN A 146 -7.84 1.42 5.31
CA ASN A 146 -9.18 1.32 4.73
C ASN A 146 -9.28 2.13 3.42
N THR A 147 -10.05 3.24 3.44
CA THR A 147 -10.25 4.14 2.31
C THR A 147 -9.51 5.47 2.47
N THR A 148 -8.80 5.66 3.58
CA THR A 148 -8.06 6.89 3.88
C THR A 148 -6.64 6.78 3.33
N LEU A 149 -6.24 7.75 2.55
CA LEU A 149 -4.89 7.88 1.99
C LEU A 149 -4.27 9.18 2.50
N MET A 150 -3.16 9.05 3.21
CA MET A 150 -2.32 10.17 3.62
C MET A 150 -1.01 10.14 2.84
N ALA A 151 -0.53 11.29 2.46
CA ALA A 151 0.73 11.47 1.74
C ALA A 151 1.66 12.40 2.52
N LEU A 152 2.92 12.03 2.51
CA LEU A 152 4.03 12.87 2.98
C LEU A 152 4.78 13.39 1.76
N THR A 153 4.99 14.69 1.70
CA THR A 153 5.77 15.33 0.65
C THR A 153 7.27 15.35 0.99
N ASP A 154 8.10 15.61 0.01
CA ASP A 154 9.56 15.68 0.16
C ASP A 154 10.04 16.87 1.02
N ASP A 155 9.19 17.89 1.19
CA ASP A 155 9.43 19.03 2.09
C ASP A 155 8.79 18.88 3.48
N GLY A 156 8.27 17.69 3.79
CA GLY A 156 7.78 17.32 5.12
C GLY A 156 6.33 17.71 5.40
N GLU A 157 5.55 18.14 4.39
CA GLU A 157 4.12 18.38 4.57
C GLU A 157 3.32 17.08 4.52
N ILE A 158 2.28 17.00 5.34
CA ILE A 158 1.30 15.91 5.30
C ILE A 158 0.08 16.38 4.53
N ARG A 159 -0.41 15.54 3.62
CA ARG A 159 -1.60 15.81 2.81
C ARG A 159 -2.58 14.63 2.89
N HIS A 160 -3.85 14.94 3.05
CA HIS A 160 -4.92 13.98 2.82
C HIS A 160 -5.20 13.91 1.32
N LEU A 161 -5.18 12.69 0.78
CA LEU A 161 -5.53 12.40 -0.60
C LEU A 161 -6.75 11.48 -0.60
N GLY A 162 -7.74 11.78 -1.44
CA GLY A 162 -8.98 11.00 -1.54
C GLY A 162 -10.23 11.84 -1.31
N SER A 163 -11.38 11.25 -1.62
CA SER A 163 -12.68 11.95 -1.61
C SER A 163 -13.39 11.95 -0.26
N GLN A 164 -12.97 11.10 0.66
CA GLN A 164 -13.63 10.95 1.96
C GLN A 164 -13.05 11.93 2.99
N LYS A 165 -13.86 12.90 3.42
CA LYS A 165 -13.55 13.70 4.60
C LYS A 165 -13.79 12.83 5.83
N SER A 166 -12.74 12.54 6.57
CA SER A 166 -12.78 11.93 7.90
C SER A 166 -12.08 12.85 8.88
N ASP A 167 -12.24 12.59 10.17
CA ASP A 167 -11.56 13.39 11.21
C ASP A 167 -10.03 13.35 11.05
N ILE A 168 -9.48 12.29 10.46
CA ILE A 168 -8.06 12.15 10.12
C ILE A 168 -7.60 13.19 9.08
N SER A 169 -8.51 13.74 8.27
CA SER A 169 -8.17 14.77 7.29
C SER A 169 -7.89 16.15 7.92
N ASN A 170 -8.20 16.32 9.21
CA ASN A 170 -7.92 17.54 9.96
C ASN A 170 -6.49 17.51 10.48
N ILE A 171 -5.54 17.86 9.62
CA ILE A 171 -4.11 17.94 9.97
C ILE A 171 -3.91 19.22 10.78
N PRO A 172 -3.29 19.18 12.00
CA PRO A 172 -2.99 20.37 12.77
C PRO A 172 -2.13 21.36 11.98
N GLU A 173 -2.51 22.65 12.03
CA GLU A 173 -1.80 23.71 11.29
C GLU A 173 -0.37 23.94 11.80
N ASP A 174 -0.11 23.61 13.08
CA ASP A 174 1.15 23.78 13.78
C ASP A 174 1.97 22.48 13.90
N LEU A 175 1.60 21.43 13.14
CA LEU A 175 2.24 20.12 13.25
C LEU A 175 3.76 20.12 13.00
N GLY A 176 4.28 21.08 12.25
CA GLY A 176 5.67 21.08 11.85
C GLY A 176 5.96 20.11 10.68
N LYS A 177 7.25 19.93 10.38
CA LYS A 177 7.66 19.05 9.28
C LYS A 177 7.80 17.61 9.75
N ALA A 178 7.16 16.71 9.01
CA ALA A 178 7.22 15.28 9.26
C ALA A 178 8.28 14.61 8.39
N LYS A 179 8.93 13.57 8.93
CA LYS A 179 9.85 12.69 8.21
C LYS A 179 9.27 11.31 7.97
N ASP A 180 8.20 10.95 8.66
CA ASP A 180 7.48 9.69 8.44
C ASP A 180 6.01 9.79 8.85
N ILE A 181 5.17 8.96 8.23
CA ILE A 181 3.74 8.85 8.52
C ILE A 181 3.28 7.40 8.53
N VAL A 182 2.35 7.08 9.42
CA VAL A 182 1.61 5.82 9.44
C VAL A 182 0.13 6.10 9.70
N THR A 183 -0.73 5.53 8.88
CA THR A 183 -2.17 5.71 8.97
C THR A 183 -2.85 4.44 9.48
N THR A 184 -3.78 4.60 10.41
CA THR A 184 -4.71 3.55 10.84
C THR A 184 -6.12 3.89 10.35
N SER A 185 -7.13 3.06 10.68
CA SER A 185 -8.53 3.35 10.33
C SER A 185 -9.02 4.68 10.91
N ASP A 186 -8.48 5.10 12.06
CA ASP A 186 -9.03 6.18 12.87
C ASP A 186 -8.01 7.27 13.25
N ALA A 187 -6.75 7.07 12.88
CA ALA A 187 -5.66 8.00 13.21
C ALA A 187 -4.56 8.01 12.14
N CYS A 188 -3.90 9.15 12.02
CA CYS A 188 -2.61 9.27 11.36
C CYS A 188 -1.57 9.67 12.41
N VAL A 189 -0.47 8.94 12.45
CA VAL A 189 0.69 9.24 13.31
C VAL A 189 1.79 9.78 12.43
N ALA A 190 2.32 10.94 12.79
CA ALA A 190 3.46 11.55 12.15
C ALA A 190 4.67 11.50 13.09
N LEU A 191 5.82 11.17 12.53
CA LEU A 191 7.11 11.35 13.20
C LEU A 191 7.72 12.61 12.65
N LEU A 192 7.91 13.62 13.51
CA LEU A 192 8.44 14.91 13.09
C LEU A 192 9.98 14.91 12.96
N GLU A 193 10.52 15.92 12.28
CA GLU A 193 11.96 16.05 12.06
C GLU A 193 12.73 16.22 13.38
N ASP A 194 12.13 16.86 14.39
CA ASP A 194 12.69 17.03 15.73
C ASP A 194 12.64 15.78 16.61
N GLY A 195 11.98 14.71 16.12
CA GLY A 195 11.84 13.42 16.80
C GLY A 195 10.60 13.28 17.69
N SER A 196 9.72 14.29 17.74
CA SER A 196 8.43 14.20 18.40
C SER A 196 7.38 13.48 17.54
#